data_a08e2f6a0b0dec606dff0439906920c3
#
_entry.id   a08e2f6a0b0dec606dff0439906920c3
#
_cell.length_a   1.000
_cell.length_b   1.000
_cell.length_c   1.000
_cell.angle_alpha   90.00
_cell.angle_beta   90.00
_cell.angle_gamma   90.00
#
_symmetry.space_group_name_H-M   'P 1'
#
loop_
_entity.id
_entity.type
_entity.pdbx_description
1 polymer ?
#
loop_
_entity_poly.entity_id
_entity_poly.type
_entity_poly.pdbx_seq_one_letter_code
_entity_poly.pdbx_strand_id
1 'polypeptide(L)'
;MTWAKVAHNAGNGTDHVDCDSCNAYTGDTACTTALPVLCYKSDGSPVPAGLTPDFYNGWQPGHISLTLPVQGTLLTSLAAANQICVNSFGTGYGIASFSHSLGGWSWWSYGDVSSSQRFWTYISSTSGNCWN
;
A
#
# COMPACT_ATOMS: atom_id res chain seq x y z
N MET A 1 -10.24 -0.62 -2.99
CA MET A 1 -9.62 0.71 -2.83
C MET A 1 -8.23 0.68 -3.43
N THR A 2 -7.82 1.75 -4.07
CA THR A 2 -6.49 1.88 -4.67
C THR A 2 -5.77 3.12 -4.16
N TRP A 3 -4.45 3.03 -4.09
CA TRP A 3 -3.56 4.15 -3.78
C TRP A 3 -2.60 4.38 -4.94
N ALA A 4 -1.78 5.43 -4.84
CA ALA A 4 -0.75 5.76 -5.81
C ALA A 4 0.56 6.13 -5.13
N LYS A 5 1.67 5.98 -5.86
CA LYS A 5 2.95 6.57 -5.47
C LYS A 5 2.96 8.02 -5.90
N VAL A 6 3.18 8.93 -4.96
CA VAL A 6 3.15 10.37 -5.20
C VAL A 6 4.54 11.02 -5.15
N ALA A 7 5.52 10.36 -4.56
CA ALA A 7 6.91 10.85 -4.53
C ALA A 7 7.90 9.71 -4.28
N HIS A 8 9.16 9.95 -4.63
CA HIS A 8 10.29 9.09 -4.31
C HIS A 8 11.45 9.97 -3.85
N ASN A 9 12.09 9.58 -2.75
CA ASN A 9 13.30 10.25 -2.27
C ASN A 9 14.50 9.36 -2.58
N ALA A 10 15.24 9.69 -3.64
CA ALA A 10 16.42 8.94 -4.06
C ALA A 10 17.55 9.02 -3.02
N GLY A 11 17.57 10.07 -2.19
CA GLY A 11 18.61 10.26 -1.18
C GLY A 11 18.53 9.24 -0.03
N ASN A 12 17.33 8.74 0.28
CA ASN A 12 17.14 7.75 1.33
C ASN A 12 16.44 6.46 0.85
N GLY A 13 16.07 6.36 -0.43
CA GLY A 13 15.47 5.16 -1.00
C GLY A 13 14.02 4.91 -0.56
N THR A 14 13.25 5.96 -0.24
CA THR A 14 11.88 5.83 0.23
C THR A 14 10.87 6.28 -0.81
N ASP A 15 9.70 5.65 -0.77
CA ASP A 15 8.52 6.05 -1.52
C ASP A 15 7.46 6.65 -0.62
N HIS A 16 6.82 7.72 -1.09
CA HIS A 16 5.60 8.26 -0.51
C HIS A 16 4.40 7.68 -1.26
N VAL A 17 3.58 6.92 -0.57
CA VAL A 17 2.34 6.38 -1.11
C VAL A 17 1.16 7.03 -0.40
N ASP A 18 0.08 7.22 -1.14
CA ASP A 18 -1.01 8.12 -0.75
C ASP A 18 -2.33 7.66 -1.34
N CYS A 19 -3.40 7.99 -0.66
CA CYS A 19 -4.76 7.78 -1.15
C CYS A 19 -4.99 8.40 -2.54
N ASP A 20 -4.50 9.63 -2.74
CA ASP A 20 -4.53 10.33 -4.03
C ASP A 20 -5.87 10.17 -4.75
N SER A 21 -6.90 10.77 -4.18
CA SER A 21 -8.29 10.71 -4.67
C SER A 21 -8.95 9.34 -4.57
N CYS A 22 -8.46 8.45 -3.71
CA CYS A 22 -9.15 7.19 -3.44
C CYS A 22 -10.49 7.42 -2.73
N ASN A 23 -11.34 6.41 -2.76
CA ASN A 23 -12.54 6.36 -1.92
C ASN A 23 -12.37 5.26 -0.88
N ALA A 24 -11.98 5.67 0.33
CA ALA A 24 -11.74 4.75 1.44
C ALA A 24 -13.04 4.17 2.03
N TYR A 25 -14.19 4.73 1.70
CA TYR A 25 -15.48 4.35 2.28
C TYR A 25 -16.21 3.28 1.47
N THR A 26 -16.22 3.41 0.16
CA THR A 26 -16.98 2.51 -0.73
C THR A 26 -16.15 1.93 -1.88
N GLY A 27 -14.88 2.31 -1.98
CA GLY A 27 -14.02 1.91 -3.09
C GLY A 27 -14.08 2.89 -4.26
N ASP A 28 -13.09 2.81 -5.13
CA ASP A 28 -12.84 3.79 -6.20
C ASP A 28 -12.54 3.16 -7.56
N THR A 29 -12.38 1.85 -7.61
CA THR A 29 -11.93 1.14 -8.82
C THR A 29 -12.73 -0.14 -8.97
N ALA A 30 -13.21 -0.40 -10.19
CA ALA A 30 -13.94 -1.63 -10.47
C ALA A 30 -13.08 -2.85 -10.15
N CYS A 31 -13.62 -3.80 -9.39
CA CYS A 31 -12.87 -4.97 -8.93
C CYS A 31 -12.47 -5.92 -10.07
N THR A 32 -13.05 -5.76 -11.26
CA THR A 32 -12.61 -6.45 -12.48
C THR A 32 -11.34 -5.87 -13.10
N THR A 33 -10.89 -4.71 -12.62
CA THR A 33 -9.66 -4.08 -13.10
C THR A 33 -8.44 -4.84 -12.60
N ALA A 34 -7.45 -5.07 -13.47
CA ALA A 34 -6.18 -5.68 -13.10
C ALA A 34 -5.17 -4.61 -12.73
N LEU A 35 -4.74 -4.60 -11.48
CA LEU A 35 -3.73 -3.68 -10.94
C LEU A 35 -2.79 -4.44 -10.00
N PRO A 36 -1.53 -3.99 -9.83
CA PRO A 36 -0.66 -4.56 -8.83
C PRO A 36 -1.25 -4.43 -7.42
N VAL A 37 -0.90 -5.35 -6.55
CA VAL A 37 -1.13 -5.22 -5.11
C VAL A 37 0.10 -4.56 -4.49
N LEU A 38 -0.11 -3.51 -3.69
CA LEU A 38 0.97 -2.95 -2.88
C LEU A 38 1.19 -3.87 -1.68
N CYS A 39 2.36 -4.48 -1.64
CA CYS A 39 2.77 -5.36 -0.55
C CYS A 39 3.75 -4.63 0.37
N TYR A 40 3.60 -4.85 1.66
CA TYR A 40 4.39 -4.22 2.70
C TYR A 40 4.91 -5.27 3.66
N LYS A 41 6.19 -5.14 4.04
CA LYS A 41 6.83 -5.95 5.09
C LYS A 41 7.38 -5.03 6.16
N SER A 42 6.91 -5.21 7.40
CA SER A 42 7.43 -4.51 8.58
C SER A 42 8.77 -5.12 8.99
N ASP A 43 9.79 -4.29 9.21
CA ASP A 43 11.12 -4.74 9.65
C ASP A 43 11.69 -3.88 10.79
N GLY A 44 10.92 -2.93 11.32
CA GLY A 44 11.35 -2.06 12.41
C GLY A 44 12.40 -1.02 12.01
N SER A 45 12.60 -0.78 10.72
CA SER A 45 13.57 0.20 10.25
C SER A 45 13.32 1.60 10.85
N PRO A 46 14.36 2.30 11.34
CA PRO A 46 14.21 3.65 11.87
C PRO A 46 13.86 4.64 10.78
N VAL A 47 13.29 5.78 11.18
CA VAL A 47 13.05 6.91 10.25
C VAL A 47 14.37 7.31 9.61
N PRO A 48 14.47 7.31 8.27
CA PRO A 48 15.70 7.66 7.58
C PRO A 48 16.00 9.16 7.68
N ALA A 49 17.26 9.51 7.50
CA ALA A 49 17.67 10.90 7.41
C ALA A 49 16.95 11.60 6.25
N GLY A 50 16.56 12.85 6.45
CA GLY A 50 15.84 13.64 5.44
C GLY A 50 14.32 13.44 5.42
N LEU A 51 13.79 12.58 6.28
CA LEU A 51 12.35 12.40 6.44
C LEU A 51 11.90 12.88 7.81
N THR A 52 10.88 13.73 7.83
CA THR A 52 10.23 14.20 9.07
C THR A 52 8.77 13.79 9.04
N PRO A 53 8.40 12.62 9.61
CA PRO A 53 7.02 12.16 9.61
C PRO A 53 6.14 13.07 10.45
N ASP A 54 4.85 13.17 10.05
CA ASP A 54 3.83 13.83 10.83
C ASP A 54 2.54 13.00 10.86
N PHE A 55 1.46 13.54 11.42
CA PHE A 55 0.19 12.82 11.54
C PHE A 55 -0.38 12.39 10.19
N TYR A 56 -0.21 13.20 9.13
CA TYR A 56 -0.77 12.94 7.81
C TYR A 56 0.20 12.22 6.86
N ASN A 57 1.48 12.24 7.17
CA ASN A 57 2.55 11.66 6.35
C ASN A 57 3.45 10.82 7.26
N GLY A 58 2.96 9.62 7.61
CA GLY A 58 3.62 8.76 8.57
C GLY A 58 4.84 8.04 7.99
N TRP A 59 5.62 7.46 8.88
CA TRP A 59 6.69 6.51 8.53
C TRP A 59 6.23 5.09 8.81
N GLN A 60 6.38 4.23 7.82
CA GLN A 60 6.15 2.80 7.98
C GLN A 60 7.49 2.07 7.93
N PRO A 61 7.93 1.52 9.07
CA PRO A 61 9.27 0.94 9.19
C PRO A 61 9.36 -0.41 8.46
N GLY A 62 9.62 -0.34 7.17
CA GLY A 62 9.68 -1.53 6.34
C GLY A 62 9.89 -1.22 4.85
N HIS A 63 9.51 -2.18 4.04
CA HIS A 63 9.68 -2.16 2.59
C HIS A 63 8.37 -2.40 1.88
N ILE A 64 8.20 -1.75 0.72
CA ILE A 64 7.07 -1.97 -0.18
C ILE A 64 7.55 -2.53 -1.51
N SER A 65 6.70 -3.33 -2.13
CA SER A 65 6.90 -3.90 -3.47
C SER A 65 5.54 -4.08 -4.15
N LEU A 66 5.52 -4.06 -5.47
CA LEU A 66 4.31 -4.30 -6.26
C LEU A 66 4.33 -5.69 -6.87
N THR A 67 3.19 -6.39 -6.79
CA THR A 67 2.99 -7.65 -7.52
C THR A 67 2.81 -7.37 -9.01
N LEU A 68 2.80 -8.44 -9.81
CA LEU A 68 2.19 -8.38 -11.14
C LEU A 68 0.70 -8.00 -10.99
N PRO A 69 0.09 -7.42 -12.03
CA PRO A 69 -1.33 -7.05 -11.97
C PRO A 69 -2.23 -8.24 -11.67
N VAL A 70 -3.17 -8.05 -10.74
CA VAL A 70 -4.24 -9.00 -10.43
C VAL A 70 -5.58 -8.28 -10.47
N GLN A 71 -6.64 -8.97 -10.91
CA GLN A 71 -7.98 -8.42 -10.78
C GLN A 71 -8.35 -8.31 -9.30
N GLY A 72 -9.00 -7.21 -8.92
CA GLY A 72 -9.48 -7.02 -7.55
C GLY A 72 -10.44 -8.12 -7.10
N THR A 73 -11.10 -8.82 -8.03
CA THR A 73 -11.96 -9.99 -7.74
C THR A 73 -11.22 -11.14 -7.09
N LEU A 74 -9.90 -11.22 -7.20
CA LEU A 74 -9.06 -12.20 -6.51
C LEU A 74 -8.79 -11.83 -5.05
N LEU A 75 -9.04 -10.58 -4.67
CA LEU A 75 -8.93 -10.09 -3.31
C LEU A 75 -10.25 -10.41 -2.58
N THR A 76 -10.44 -11.66 -2.20
CA THR A 76 -11.69 -12.17 -1.64
C THR A 76 -11.76 -12.07 -0.12
N SER A 77 -10.63 -11.79 0.51
CA SER A 77 -10.49 -11.55 1.96
C SER A 77 -9.13 -10.93 2.24
N LEU A 78 -8.93 -10.42 3.44
CA LEU A 78 -7.61 -9.94 3.86
C LEU A 78 -6.58 -11.08 3.82
N ALA A 79 -6.96 -12.28 4.25
CA ALA A 79 -6.07 -13.44 4.22
C ALA A 79 -5.66 -13.79 2.78
N ALA A 80 -6.60 -13.77 1.83
CA ALA A 80 -6.29 -14.02 0.42
C ALA A 80 -5.36 -12.96 -0.17
N ALA A 81 -5.59 -11.68 0.14
CA ALA A 81 -4.74 -10.59 -0.31
C ALA A 81 -3.32 -10.70 0.26
N ASN A 82 -3.20 -11.00 1.56
CA ASN A 82 -1.90 -11.23 2.19
C ASN A 82 -1.17 -12.41 1.55
N GLN A 83 -1.88 -13.48 1.20
CA GLN A 83 -1.29 -14.65 0.56
C GLN A 83 -0.71 -14.33 -0.82
N ILE A 84 -1.34 -13.44 -1.58
CA ILE A 84 -0.81 -12.96 -2.86
C ILE A 84 0.55 -12.29 -2.65
N CYS A 85 0.69 -11.47 -1.61
CA CYS A 85 1.96 -10.83 -1.26
C CYS A 85 3.02 -11.84 -0.82
N VAL A 86 2.64 -12.83 0.01
CA VAL A 86 3.56 -13.90 0.44
C VAL A 86 4.04 -14.72 -0.76
N ASN A 87 3.14 -15.07 -1.67
CA ASN A 87 3.49 -15.83 -2.88
C ASN A 87 4.44 -15.06 -3.79
N SER A 88 4.34 -13.73 -3.82
CA SER A 88 5.17 -12.87 -4.67
C SER A 88 6.54 -12.56 -4.04
N PHE A 89 6.60 -12.33 -2.73
CA PHE A 89 7.79 -11.75 -2.08
C PHE A 89 8.27 -12.54 -0.86
N GLY A 90 7.48 -13.48 -0.36
CA GLY A 90 7.87 -14.33 0.77
C GLY A 90 7.18 -13.95 2.08
N THR A 91 7.49 -14.74 3.10
CA THR A 91 6.93 -14.60 4.45
C THR A 91 7.19 -13.22 5.03
N GLY A 92 6.20 -12.68 5.71
CA GLY A 92 6.24 -11.36 6.34
C GLY A 92 5.64 -10.24 5.49
N TYR A 93 5.44 -10.48 4.20
CA TYR A 93 4.71 -9.53 3.36
C TYR A 93 3.19 -9.71 3.48
N GLY A 94 2.49 -8.61 3.42
CA GLY A 94 1.04 -8.58 3.32
C GLY A 94 0.58 -7.37 2.52
N ILE A 95 -0.70 -7.30 2.18
CA ILE A 95 -1.24 -6.13 1.49
C ILE A 95 -1.11 -4.89 2.38
N ALA A 96 -0.67 -3.78 1.79
CA ALA A 96 -0.51 -2.51 2.51
C ALA A 96 -1.86 -1.95 2.96
N SER A 97 -1.87 -1.39 4.15
CA SER A 97 -3.07 -0.86 4.79
C SER A 97 -3.15 0.65 4.71
N PHE A 98 -4.36 1.17 4.48
CA PHE A 98 -4.71 2.55 4.70
C PHE A 98 -4.31 3.02 6.11
N SER A 99 -4.46 2.16 7.11
CA SER A 99 -4.33 2.50 8.53
C SER A 99 -2.92 2.29 9.08
N HIS A 100 -1.91 2.08 8.25
CA HIS A 100 -0.53 1.94 8.74
C HIS A 100 -0.03 3.22 9.39
N SER A 101 -0.39 4.39 8.88
CA SER A 101 -0.06 5.65 9.55
C SER A 101 -1.19 6.09 10.48
N LEU A 102 -0.90 6.94 11.45
CA LEU A 102 -1.88 7.43 12.40
C LEU A 102 -3.00 8.23 11.72
N GLY A 103 -2.66 9.02 10.68
CA GLY A 103 -3.62 9.81 9.92
C GLY A 103 -4.34 9.03 8.82
N GLY A 104 -3.82 7.89 8.43
CA GLY A 104 -4.43 6.99 7.45
C GLY A 104 -4.12 7.33 6.00
N TRP A 105 -4.11 8.54 5.58
CA TRP A 105 -4.19 8.96 4.18
C TRP A 105 -2.90 8.88 3.37
N SER A 106 -1.73 8.83 4.02
CA SER A 106 -0.44 8.69 3.34
C SER A 106 0.66 8.24 4.30
N TRP A 107 1.70 7.63 3.75
CA TRP A 107 2.89 7.27 4.52
C TRP A 107 4.09 7.00 3.60
N TRP A 108 5.26 6.96 4.21
CA TRP A 108 6.54 6.65 3.57
C TRP A 108 7.06 5.29 4.00
N SER A 109 7.72 4.58 3.10
CA SER A 109 8.42 3.32 3.39
C SER A 109 9.57 3.16 2.40
N TYR A 110 10.49 2.23 2.66
CA TYR A 110 11.54 1.91 1.70
C TYR A 110 10.95 1.25 0.46
N GLY A 111 11.46 1.63 -0.71
CA GLY A 111 11.05 1.06 -1.99
C GLY A 111 11.27 2.02 -3.15
N ASP A 112 11.03 1.51 -4.34
CA ASP A 112 11.00 2.28 -5.58
C ASP A 112 9.99 1.64 -6.53
N VAL A 113 8.72 1.66 -6.12
CA VAL A 113 7.63 1.08 -6.90
C VAL A 113 7.26 1.98 -8.08
N SER A 114 6.59 1.42 -9.08
CA SER A 114 6.14 2.19 -10.24
C SER A 114 5.09 3.23 -9.84
N SER A 115 5.20 4.42 -10.43
CA SER A 115 4.19 5.48 -10.33
C SER A 115 3.28 5.55 -11.56
N SER A 116 3.41 4.61 -12.51
CA SER A 116 2.67 4.66 -13.78
C SER A 116 1.21 4.24 -13.64
N GLN A 117 0.82 3.65 -12.52
CA GLN A 117 -0.55 3.20 -12.27
C GLN A 117 -0.82 3.13 -10.79
N ARG A 118 -2.12 3.11 -10.44
CA ARG A 118 -2.56 2.87 -9.06
C ARG A 118 -2.36 1.40 -8.71
N PHE A 119 -2.46 1.09 -7.42
CA PHE A 119 -2.31 -0.28 -6.91
C PHE A 119 -3.32 -0.56 -5.79
N TRP A 120 -3.66 -1.83 -5.61
CA TRP A 120 -4.58 -2.27 -4.56
C TRP A 120 -3.96 -2.10 -3.19
N THR A 121 -4.71 -1.47 -2.28
CA THR A 121 -4.48 -1.41 -0.84
C THR A 121 -5.76 -1.80 -0.12
N TYR A 122 -5.76 -1.90 1.21
CA TYR A 122 -6.97 -2.21 1.95
C TYR A 122 -7.22 -1.26 3.11
N ILE A 123 -8.45 -1.28 3.58
CA ILE A 123 -8.90 -0.57 4.77
C ILE A 123 -9.73 -1.53 5.64
N SER A 124 -9.54 -1.48 6.96
CA SER A 124 -10.24 -2.38 7.88
C SER A 124 -11.52 -1.80 8.48
N SER A 125 -11.68 -0.48 8.44
CA SER A 125 -12.75 0.23 9.16
C SER A 125 -13.94 0.63 8.29
N THR A 126 -13.89 0.38 7.00
CA THR A 126 -14.95 0.74 6.05
C THR A 126 -15.14 -0.36 5.00
N SER A 127 -16.05 -0.13 4.04
CA SER A 127 -16.38 -1.07 2.97
C SER A 127 -15.62 -0.80 1.66
N GLY A 128 -14.43 -0.20 1.72
CA GLY A 128 -13.65 0.20 0.55
C GLY A 128 -12.93 -0.93 -0.18
N ASN A 129 -12.99 -2.17 0.29
CA ASN A 129 -12.28 -3.30 -0.30
C ASN A 129 -13.14 -4.07 -1.30
N CYS A 130 -12.50 -4.81 -2.22
CA CYS A 130 -13.22 -5.66 -3.17
C CYS A 130 -13.93 -6.85 -2.52
N TRP A 131 -13.59 -7.21 -1.29
CA TRP A 131 -14.25 -8.30 -0.55
C TRP A 131 -15.39 -7.84 0.38
N ASN A 132 -15.70 -6.57 0.41
CA ASN A 132 -16.80 -6.04 1.20
C ASN A 132 -18.13 -6.03 0.45
#